data_e8fc4be7df929b3333d7bd67acf12ac2
#
_entry.id   e8fc4be7df929b3333d7bd67acf12ac2
#
_cell.length_a   1.000
_cell.length_b   1.000
_cell.length_c   1.000
_cell.angle_alpha   90.00
_cell.angle_beta   90.00
_cell.angle_gamma   90.00
#
_symmetry.space_group_name_H-M   'P 1'
#
loop_
_entity.id
_entity.type
_entity.pdbx_description
1 polymer ?
#
loop_
_entity_poly.entity_id
_entity_poly.type
_entity_poly.pdbx_seq_one_letter_code
_entity_poly.pdbx_strand_id
1 'polypeptide(L)'
;MRLRNYILPRDYEFNIQDIKIPNMNDEEKETIETFIDITRHIQEIEQLFRIFRINIKILLNFYRLGSNDKISKNYDFDLKDTDDYIINSLVINYISSAKTLKESIENFMKQFVGETNEINIKYNNEYLNKLYD
;
A
#
# COMPACT_ATOMS: atom_id res chain seq x y z
N MET A 1 2.51 -1.37 -24.95
CA MET A 1 2.32 0.04 -24.60
C MET A 1 2.64 0.22 -23.13
N ARG A 2 3.78 0.80 -22.76
CA ARG A 2 4.13 1.06 -21.36
C ARG A 2 3.40 2.32 -20.92
N LEU A 3 2.37 2.21 -20.10
CA LEU A 3 1.84 3.32 -19.33
C LEU A 3 2.95 3.79 -18.38
N ARG A 4 3.70 4.79 -18.80
CA ARG A 4 4.66 5.49 -17.93
C ARG A 4 3.86 6.18 -16.85
N ASN A 5 4.24 5.89 -15.61
CA ASN A 5 3.76 6.48 -14.38
C ASN A 5 3.67 8.03 -14.49
N TYR A 6 2.51 8.53 -14.78
CA TYR A 6 2.20 9.90 -14.44
C TYR A 6 1.91 9.91 -12.94
N ILE A 7 2.98 10.12 -12.16
CA ILE A 7 2.83 10.51 -10.76
C ILE A 7 2.25 11.93 -10.83
N LEU A 8 0.95 12.04 -10.63
CA LEU A 8 0.35 13.35 -10.39
C LEU A 8 1.00 13.90 -9.11
N PRO A 9 1.45 15.17 -9.10
CA PRO A 9 1.96 15.80 -7.89
C PRO A 9 0.95 15.61 -6.76
N ARG A 10 1.42 15.32 -5.54
CA ARG A 10 0.57 15.08 -4.35
C ARG A 10 -0.44 16.20 -4.07
N ASP A 11 -0.20 17.39 -4.60
CA ASP A 11 -1.01 18.59 -4.40
C ASP A 11 -1.98 18.85 -5.56
N TYR A 12 -2.09 17.94 -6.53
CA TYR A 12 -3.03 18.08 -7.63
C TYR A 12 -4.36 17.43 -7.22
N GLU A 13 -5.24 18.21 -6.63
CA GLU A 13 -6.65 17.83 -6.50
C GLU A 13 -7.26 17.89 -7.91
N PHE A 14 -7.43 16.71 -8.52
CA PHE A 14 -8.14 16.60 -9.77
C PHE A 14 -9.62 16.83 -9.48
N ASN A 15 -10.10 18.03 -9.79
CA ASN A 15 -11.52 18.37 -9.66
C ASN A 15 -12.17 18.19 -11.03
N ILE A 16 -13.13 17.26 -11.13
CA ILE A 16 -13.92 17.02 -12.36
C ILE A 16 -14.65 18.29 -12.80
N GLN A 17 -14.96 19.21 -11.87
CA GLN A 17 -15.58 20.48 -12.20
C GLN A 17 -14.72 21.36 -13.13
N ASP A 18 -13.41 21.12 -13.17
CA ASP A 18 -12.48 21.84 -14.07
C ASP A 18 -12.48 21.26 -15.49
N ILE A 19 -13.03 20.06 -15.67
CA ILE A 19 -13.20 19.44 -16.99
C ILE A 19 -14.56 19.89 -17.54
N LYS A 20 -14.57 20.89 -18.41
CA LYS A 20 -15.74 21.25 -19.20
C LYS A 20 -16.01 20.18 -20.25
N ILE A 21 -16.65 19.09 -19.84
CA ILE A 21 -17.22 18.11 -20.78
C ILE A 21 -18.64 18.59 -21.08
N PRO A 22 -18.94 19.05 -22.31
CA PRO A 22 -20.26 19.50 -22.68
C PRO A 22 -21.26 18.34 -22.57
N ASN A 23 -22.40 18.58 -21.92
CA ASN A 23 -23.56 17.70 -21.88
C ASN A 23 -23.48 16.44 -21.02
N MET A 24 -22.63 16.39 -19.99
CA MET A 24 -22.62 15.28 -19.04
C MET A 24 -23.77 15.43 -18.04
N ASN A 25 -24.60 14.41 -17.88
CA ASN A 25 -25.65 14.37 -16.85
C ASN A 25 -25.09 14.05 -15.47
N ASP A 26 -25.88 14.17 -14.41
CA ASP A 26 -25.40 13.97 -13.03
C ASP A 26 -25.01 12.50 -12.76
N GLU A 27 -25.67 11.53 -13.36
CA GLU A 27 -25.36 10.11 -13.24
C GLU A 27 -24.00 9.78 -13.88
N GLU A 28 -23.73 10.37 -15.05
CA GLU A 28 -22.44 10.21 -15.72
C GLU A 28 -21.29 10.83 -14.91
N LYS A 29 -21.54 11.99 -14.26
CA LYS A 29 -20.56 12.62 -13.37
C LYS A 29 -20.25 11.74 -12.16
N GLU A 30 -21.29 11.25 -11.48
CA GLU A 30 -21.15 10.36 -10.32
C GLU A 30 -20.37 9.08 -10.68
N THR A 31 -20.65 8.51 -11.86
CA THR A 31 -19.94 7.34 -12.38
C THR A 31 -18.43 7.63 -12.56
N ILE A 32 -18.10 8.77 -13.15
CA ILE A 32 -16.70 9.17 -13.36
C ILE A 32 -16.01 9.46 -12.03
N GLU A 33 -16.66 10.16 -11.11
CA GLU A 33 -16.11 10.43 -9.76
C GLU A 33 -15.83 9.14 -9.02
N THR A 34 -16.76 8.20 -9.04
CA THR A 34 -16.58 6.86 -8.44
C THR A 34 -15.41 6.12 -9.07
N PHE A 35 -15.28 6.17 -10.39
CA PHE A 35 -14.14 5.53 -11.09
C PHE A 35 -12.79 6.15 -10.70
N ILE A 36 -12.73 7.47 -10.58
CA ILE A 36 -11.53 8.19 -10.14
C ILE A 36 -11.16 7.80 -8.72
N ASP A 37 -12.14 7.72 -7.81
CA ASP A 37 -11.91 7.33 -6.42
C ASP A 37 -11.41 5.89 -6.30
N ILE A 38 -12.00 4.96 -7.03
CA ILE A 38 -11.53 3.58 -7.09
C ILE A 38 -10.09 3.53 -7.58
N THR A 39 -9.77 4.25 -8.66
CA THR A 39 -8.42 4.27 -9.24
C THR A 39 -7.41 4.82 -8.25
N ARG A 40 -7.74 5.89 -7.51
CA ARG A 40 -6.88 6.49 -6.49
C ARG A 40 -6.58 5.50 -5.36
N HIS A 41 -7.59 4.79 -4.86
CA HIS A 41 -7.41 3.80 -3.80
C HIS A 41 -6.59 2.59 -4.25
N ILE A 42 -6.76 2.14 -5.49
CA ILE A 42 -5.93 1.07 -6.06
C ILE A 42 -4.46 1.49 -6.15
N GLN A 43 -4.18 2.73 -6.57
CA GLN A 43 -2.82 3.26 -6.62
C GLN A 43 -2.20 3.37 -5.22
N GLU A 44 -2.97 3.78 -4.22
CA GLU A 44 -2.52 3.83 -2.83
C GLU A 44 -2.16 2.43 -2.31
N ILE A 45 -3.03 1.44 -2.52
CA ILE A 45 -2.77 0.05 -2.14
C ILE A 45 -1.50 -0.48 -2.84
N GLU A 46 -1.30 -0.17 -4.12
CA GLU A 46 -0.09 -0.57 -4.85
C GLU A 46 1.18 0.04 -4.23
N GLN A 47 1.14 1.32 -3.84
CA GLN A 47 2.25 1.98 -3.17
C GLN A 47 2.56 1.34 -1.81
N LEU A 48 1.53 1.09 -1.00
CA LEU A 48 1.67 0.41 0.30
C LEU A 48 2.23 -1.01 0.14
N PHE A 49 1.81 -1.73 -0.88
CA PHE A 49 2.35 -3.05 -1.18
C PHE A 49 3.83 -2.99 -1.58
N ARG A 50 4.25 -1.99 -2.33
CA ARG A 50 5.67 -1.77 -2.65
C ARG A 50 6.51 -1.49 -1.41
N ILE A 51 6.02 -0.65 -0.49
CA ILE A 51 6.67 -0.36 0.80
C ILE A 51 6.80 -1.64 1.62
N PHE A 52 5.73 -2.40 1.75
CA PHE A 52 5.73 -3.68 2.45
C PHE A 52 6.78 -4.65 1.88
N ARG A 53 6.86 -4.78 0.55
CA ARG A 53 7.86 -5.63 -0.11
C ARG A 53 9.30 -5.17 0.14
N ILE A 54 9.53 -3.85 0.20
CA ILE A 54 10.85 -3.30 0.52
C ILE A 54 11.22 -3.66 1.95
N ASN A 55 10.33 -3.48 2.91
CA ASN A 55 10.57 -3.81 4.32
C ASN A 55 10.86 -5.31 4.53
N ILE A 56 10.14 -6.19 3.84
CA ILE A 56 10.46 -7.63 3.83
C ILE A 56 11.88 -7.89 3.31
N LYS A 57 12.24 -7.28 2.18
CA LYS A 57 13.56 -7.48 1.60
C LYS A 57 14.68 -7.02 2.51
N ILE A 58 14.50 -5.87 3.17
CA ILE A 58 15.46 -5.34 4.13
C ILE A 58 15.60 -6.32 5.30
N LEU A 59 14.49 -6.75 5.89
CA LEU A 59 14.50 -7.71 7.01
C LEU A 59 15.18 -9.04 6.64
N LEU A 60 14.85 -9.60 5.48
CA LEU A 60 15.45 -10.85 4.98
C LEU A 60 16.94 -10.69 4.69
N ASN A 61 17.35 -9.55 4.15
CA ASN A 61 18.76 -9.27 3.90
C ASN A 61 19.53 -9.13 5.20
N PHE A 62 18.96 -8.49 6.21
CA PHE A 62 19.52 -8.43 7.55
C PHE A 62 19.74 -9.84 8.10
N TYR A 63 18.72 -10.67 8.07
CA TYR A 63 18.79 -12.06 8.54
C TYR A 63 19.88 -12.88 7.82
N ARG A 64 20.00 -12.70 6.50
CA ARG A 64 21.00 -13.42 5.69
C ARG A 64 22.43 -12.95 5.92
N LEU A 65 22.63 -11.65 6.15
CA LEU A 65 23.96 -11.08 6.32
C LEU A 65 24.56 -11.41 7.69
N GLY A 66 23.74 -11.57 8.72
CA GLY A 66 24.13 -12.08 10.03
C GLY A 66 25.16 -11.23 10.80
N SER A 67 25.49 -10.03 10.32
CA SER A 67 26.40 -9.12 11.00
C SER A 67 26.12 -7.66 10.68
N ASN A 68 26.25 -6.79 11.68
CA ASN A 68 26.09 -5.35 11.57
C ASN A 68 27.05 -4.69 10.59
N ASP A 69 28.29 -5.15 10.51
CA ASP A 69 29.29 -4.57 9.62
C ASP A 69 28.91 -4.62 8.14
N LYS A 70 28.23 -5.70 7.73
CA LYS A 70 27.75 -5.83 6.36
C LYS A 70 26.50 -4.99 6.10
N ILE A 71 25.68 -4.81 7.12
CA ILE A 71 24.44 -4.05 7.01
C ILE A 71 24.72 -2.56 6.99
N SER A 72 25.59 -2.07 7.87
CA SER A 72 25.94 -0.65 7.91
C SER A 72 26.51 -0.15 6.58
N LYS A 73 27.30 -0.98 5.88
CA LYS A 73 27.82 -0.65 4.55
C LYS A 73 26.74 -0.55 3.45
N ASN A 74 25.68 -1.34 3.59
CA ASN A 74 24.63 -1.40 2.57
C ASN A 74 23.50 -0.39 2.81
N TYR A 75 23.27 0.00 4.07
CA TYR A 75 22.09 0.79 4.47
C TYR A 75 22.42 2.06 5.25
N ASP A 76 23.72 2.39 5.40
CA ASP A 76 24.20 3.60 6.10
C ASP A 76 23.69 3.73 7.55
N PHE A 77 23.65 2.59 8.27
CA PHE A 77 23.32 2.60 9.69
C PHE A 77 24.50 3.07 10.54
N ASP A 78 24.24 3.81 11.63
CA ASP A 78 25.26 4.16 12.62
C ASP A 78 25.68 2.89 13.37
N LEU A 79 26.98 2.53 13.28
CA LEU A 79 27.57 1.36 13.91
C LEU A 79 27.53 1.36 15.45
N LYS A 80 27.09 2.44 16.07
CA LYS A 80 26.90 2.51 17.53
C LYS A 80 25.64 1.83 18.00
N ASP A 81 24.67 1.60 17.07
CA ASP A 81 23.46 0.87 17.39
C ASP A 81 23.74 -0.61 17.53
N THR A 82 23.19 -1.20 18.58
CA THR A 82 23.31 -2.64 18.81
C THR A 82 22.45 -3.41 17.81
N ASP A 83 22.81 -4.65 17.49
CA ASP A 83 22.07 -5.55 16.61
C ASP A 83 20.59 -5.62 16.99
N ASP A 84 20.28 -5.64 18.29
CA ASP A 84 18.92 -5.76 18.80
C ASP A 84 18.06 -4.56 18.43
N TYR A 85 18.59 -3.35 18.48
CA TYR A 85 17.84 -2.14 18.09
C TYR A 85 17.55 -2.13 16.59
N ILE A 86 18.51 -2.54 15.78
CA ILE A 86 18.35 -2.61 14.32
C ILE A 86 17.29 -3.65 13.97
N ILE A 87 17.39 -4.86 14.53
CA ILE A 87 16.41 -5.94 14.32
C ILE A 87 15.02 -5.48 14.74
N ASN A 88 14.88 -4.93 15.94
CA ASN A 88 13.60 -4.46 16.44
C ASN A 88 12.99 -3.37 15.53
N SER A 89 13.81 -2.44 15.06
CA SER A 89 13.37 -1.40 14.13
C SER A 89 12.87 -1.99 12.81
N LEU A 90 13.59 -2.94 12.24
CA LEU A 90 13.21 -3.61 10.99
C LEU A 90 11.92 -4.44 11.15
N VAL A 91 11.75 -5.12 12.27
CA VAL A 91 10.53 -5.89 12.58
C VAL A 91 9.35 -4.95 12.77
N ILE A 92 9.52 -3.84 13.50
CA ILE A 92 8.46 -2.84 13.66
C ILE A 92 8.05 -2.26 12.32
N ASN A 93 8.99 -1.90 11.45
CA ASN A 93 8.70 -1.37 10.12
C ASN A 93 7.94 -2.39 9.26
N TYR A 94 8.33 -3.67 9.33
CA TYR A 94 7.63 -4.75 8.64
C TYR A 94 6.17 -4.88 9.14
N ILE A 95 5.97 -4.98 10.45
CA ILE A 95 4.64 -5.13 11.05
C ILE A 95 3.76 -3.91 10.74
N SER A 96 4.30 -2.71 10.87
CA SER A 96 3.56 -1.47 10.59
C SER A 96 3.13 -1.39 9.14
N SER A 97 4.01 -1.73 8.20
CA SER A 97 3.67 -1.72 6.77
C SER A 97 2.65 -2.79 6.41
N ALA A 98 2.73 -3.98 7.02
CA ALA A 98 1.73 -5.04 6.85
C ALA A 98 0.35 -4.61 7.37
N LYS A 99 0.32 -3.99 8.56
CA LYS A 99 -0.93 -3.49 9.15
C LYS A 99 -1.57 -2.40 8.29
N THR A 100 -0.80 -1.41 7.86
CA THR A 100 -1.29 -0.32 7.02
C THR A 100 -1.83 -0.85 5.68
N LEU A 101 -1.13 -1.78 5.04
CA LEU A 101 -1.58 -2.40 3.81
C LEU A 101 -2.91 -3.16 4.02
N LYS A 102 -3.01 -3.95 5.09
CA LYS A 102 -4.22 -4.68 5.45
C LYS A 102 -5.40 -3.72 5.64
N GLU A 103 -5.23 -2.68 6.45
CA GLU A 103 -6.27 -1.68 6.74
C GLU A 103 -6.73 -0.96 5.47
N SER A 104 -5.81 -0.62 4.56
CA SER A 104 -6.15 0.02 3.29
C SER A 104 -6.97 -0.91 2.38
N ILE A 105 -6.62 -2.19 2.30
CA ILE A 105 -7.38 -3.19 1.54
C ILE A 105 -8.78 -3.38 2.17
N GLU A 106 -8.88 -3.50 3.48
CA GLU A 106 -10.16 -3.66 4.17
C GLU A 106 -11.09 -2.45 3.95
N ASN A 107 -10.54 -1.24 4.01
CA ASN A 107 -11.29 -0.02 3.74
C ASN A 107 -11.77 0.03 2.29
N PHE A 108 -10.92 -0.31 1.33
CA PHE A 108 -11.31 -0.43 -0.07
C PHE A 108 -12.45 -1.43 -0.27
N MET A 109 -12.33 -2.61 0.32
CA MET A 109 -13.34 -3.68 0.21
C MET A 109 -14.69 -3.23 0.80
N LYS A 110 -14.67 -2.57 1.95
CA LYS A 110 -15.91 -2.03 2.57
C LYS A 110 -16.55 -0.94 1.72
N GLN A 111 -15.77 -0.04 1.19
CA GLN A 111 -16.26 1.13 0.47
C GLN A 111 -16.79 0.80 -0.92
N PHE A 112 -16.08 -0.03 -1.69
CA PHE A 112 -16.36 -0.24 -3.11
C PHE A 112 -16.92 -1.61 -3.47
N VAL A 113 -16.66 -2.64 -2.65
CA VAL A 113 -17.10 -4.01 -2.92
C VAL A 113 -18.31 -4.39 -2.09
N GLY A 114 -18.42 -3.83 -0.88
CA GLY A 114 -19.50 -4.14 0.06
C GLY A 114 -19.24 -5.41 0.89
N GLU A 115 -19.85 -5.46 2.08
CA GLU A 115 -19.58 -6.53 3.06
C GLU A 115 -20.12 -7.89 2.62
N THR A 116 -21.19 -7.91 1.85
CA THR A 116 -21.88 -9.14 1.39
C THR A 116 -21.38 -9.65 0.04
N ASN A 117 -20.45 -8.97 -0.59
CA ASN A 117 -19.93 -9.39 -1.89
C ASN A 117 -19.07 -10.65 -1.74
N GLU A 118 -19.20 -11.59 -2.69
CA GLU A 118 -18.44 -12.85 -2.69
C GLU A 118 -16.92 -12.64 -2.63
N ILE A 119 -16.40 -11.58 -3.27
CA ILE A 119 -14.97 -11.23 -3.25
C ILE A 119 -14.53 -10.88 -1.84
N ASN A 120 -15.33 -10.08 -1.10
CA ASN A 120 -15.02 -9.70 0.27
C ASN A 120 -15.10 -10.89 1.22
N ILE A 121 -16.12 -11.73 1.07
CA ILE A 121 -16.26 -12.97 1.84
C ILE A 121 -15.07 -13.90 1.58
N LYS A 122 -14.67 -14.06 0.32
CA LYS A 122 -13.51 -14.86 -0.06
C LYS A 122 -12.22 -14.31 0.52
N TYR A 123 -12.00 -13.00 0.46
CA TYR A 123 -10.85 -12.33 1.06
C TYR A 123 -10.76 -12.59 2.56
N ASN A 124 -11.87 -12.42 3.29
CA ASN A 124 -11.90 -12.66 4.72
C ASN A 124 -11.64 -14.13 5.07
N ASN A 125 -12.26 -15.06 4.34
CA ASN A 125 -12.15 -16.50 4.65
C ASN A 125 -10.82 -17.11 4.21
N GLU A 126 -10.30 -16.72 3.05
CA GLU A 126 -9.09 -17.35 2.50
C GLU A 126 -7.79 -16.69 2.97
N TYR A 127 -7.80 -15.41 3.27
CA TYR A 127 -6.60 -14.67 3.60
C TYR A 127 -6.54 -14.20 5.05
N LEU A 128 -7.58 -13.55 5.56
CA LEU A 128 -7.53 -12.99 6.91
C LEU A 128 -7.62 -14.07 7.98
N ASN A 129 -8.55 -15.01 7.86
CA ASN A 129 -8.72 -16.05 8.89
C ASN A 129 -7.51 -16.99 8.96
N LYS A 130 -6.82 -17.23 7.84
CA LYS A 130 -5.59 -18.05 7.84
C LYS A 130 -4.37 -17.37 8.45
N LEU A 131 -4.40 -16.05 8.63
CA LEU A 131 -3.32 -15.33 9.30
C LEU A 131 -3.42 -15.38 10.83
N TYR A 132 -4.58 -15.76 11.36
CA TYR A 132 -4.86 -15.79 12.78
C TYR A 132 -5.03 -17.22 13.35
N ASP A 133 -5.04 -18.24 12.51
CA ASP A 133 -4.97 -19.67 12.88
C ASP A 133 -3.51 -20.14 12.91
#